data_2f790bac8a43df4047df2cce73cbc2f7
#
_entry.id   2f790bac8a43df4047df2cce73cbc2f7
#
_cell.length_a   1.000
_cell.length_b   1.000
_cell.length_c   1.000
_cell.angle_alpha   90.00
_cell.angle_beta   90.00
_cell.angle_gamma   90.00
#
_symmetry.space_group_name_H-M   'P 1'
#
loop_
_entity.id
_entity.type
_entity.pdbx_description
1 polymer ?
#
loop_
_entity_poly.entity_id
_entity_poly.type
_entity_poly.pdbx_seq_one_letter_code
_entity_poly.pdbx_strand_id
1 'polypeptide(L)'
;MEIKKNTMIIGLGNCGCKITKLFADMGYSTMFANGSEQDLKVLGNMKGIYKLDGYDGFGGHRERAMECLCDNVEFTEALEKIEQKIIILIYAVGGSTGSGLSAVVAQYIKDVYGENKIIVTVPVLPKENEAINRHKNSYQAVQELMSLDGIRATFFLDNKNCEVT
;
A
#
# COMPACT_ATOMS: atom_id res chain seq x y z
N MET A 1 -6.17 7.90 21.86
CA MET A 1 -5.33 9.01 21.39
C MET A 1 -3.86 8.64 21.19
N GLU A 2 -3.30 7.82 22.02
CA GLU A 2 -1.90 7.36 21.91
C GLU A 2 -1.67 6.49 20.63
N ILE A 3 -2.63 5.66 20.26
CA ILE A 3 -2.52 4.78 19.10
C ILE A 3 -2.35 5.55 17.80
N LYS A 4 -3.03 6.68 17.61
CA LYS A 4 -2.91 7.50 16.39
C LYS A 4 -1.52 8.06 16.19
N LYS A 5 -0.87 8.51 17.26
CA LYS A 5 0.49 9.05 17.23
C LYS A 5 1.52 7.98 16.91
N ASN A 6 1.24 6.74 17.31
CA ASN A 6 2.13 5.59 17.12
C ASN A 6 1.85 4.79 15.85
N THR A 7 0.93 5.25 14.99
CA THR A 7 0.53 4.54 13.78
C THR A 7 0.82 5.38 12.53
N MET A 8 1.57 4.79 11.59
CA MET A 8 1.73 5.24 10.22
C MET A 8 0.84 4.40 9.31
N ILE A 9 0.04 5.03 8.45
CA ILE A 9 -0.78 4.33 7.46
C ILE A 9 -0.25 4.67 6.07
N ILE A 10 0.07 3.64 5.30
CA ILE A 10 0.66 3.77 3.96
C ILE A 10 -0.33 3.20 2.94
N GLY A 11 -0.81 4.07 2.06
CA GLY A 11 -1.67 3.68 0.93
C GLY A 11 -0.85 3.44 -0.33
N LEU A 12 -0.98 2.26 -0.90
CA LEU A 12 -0.29 1.87 -2.13
C LEU A 12 -1.28 1.70 -3.28
N GLY A 13 -1.06 2.43 -4.35
CA GLY A 13 -1.96 2.46 -5.50
C GLY A 13 -3.25 3.24 -5.25
N ASN A 14 -4.12 3.37 -6.25
CA ASN A 14 -5.33 4.18 -6.21
C ASN A 14 -6.26 3.81 -5.05
N CYS A 15 -6.59 2.53 -4.91
CA CYS A 15 -7.48 2.05 -3.85
C CYS A 15 -6.90 2.30 -2.46
N GLY A 16 -5.63 1.92 -2.24
CA GLY A 16 -4.94 2.14 -0.97
C GLY A 16 -4.87 3.61 -0.60
N CYS A 17 -4.53 4.49 -1.55
CA CYS A 17 -4.47 5.93 -1.33
C CYS A 17 -5.84 6.52 -0.95
N LYS A 18 -6.92 6.11 -1.61
CA LYS A 18 -8.28 6.59 -1.29
C LYS A 18 -8.72 6.21 0.12
N ILE A 19 -8.45 4.97 0.54
CA ILE A 19 -8.79 4.52 1.89
C ILE A 19 -7.90 5.24 2.93
N THR A 20 -6.60 5.33 2.67
CA THR A 20 -5.65 6.01 3.56
C THR A 20 -6.01 7.49 3.76
N LYS A 21 -6.59 8.16 2.74
CA LYS A 21 -7.07 9.53 2.87
C LYS A 21 -8.10 9.68 3.99
N LEU A 22 -8.99 8.71 4.16
CA LEU A 22 -9.98 8.75 5.25
C LEU A 22 -9.31 8.76 6.63
N PHE A 23 -8.22 8.02 6.77
CA PHE A 23 -7.44 8.02 8.01
C PHE A 23 -6.64 9.31 8.21
N ALA A 24 -6.15 9.93 7.14
CA ALA A 24 -5.54 11.25 7.22
C ALA A 24 -6.53 12.30 7.73
N ASP A 25 -7.78 12.28 7.23
CA ASP A 25 -8.86 13.15 7.70
C ASP A 25 -9.21 12.90 9.20
N MET A 26 -8.94 11.69 9.69
CA MET A 26 -9.08 11.33 11.11
C MET A 26 -7.87 11.69 11.98
N GLY A 27 -6.80 12.25 11.39
CA GLY A 27 -5.60 12.72 12.09
C GLY A 27 -4.52 11.66 12.33
N TYR A 28 -4.49 10.59 11.53
CA TYR A 28 -3.36 9.66 11.49
C TYR A 28 -2.19 10.20 10.66
N SER A 29 -0.98 9.76 10.98
CA SER A 29 0.16 9.95 10.08
C SER A 29 0.00 9.06 8.85
N THR A 30 0.17 9.62 7.66
CA THR A 30 -0.09 8.92 6.40
C THR A 30 0.98 9.16 5.34
N MET A 31 1.16 8.14 4.48
CA MET A 31 1.93 8.20 3.25
C MET A 31 1.09 7.65 2.10
N PHE A 32 1.26 8.21 0.92
CA PHE A 32 0.52 7.82 -0.29
C PHE A 32 1.50 7.60 -1.42
N ALA A 33 1.54 6.41 -2.00
CA ALA A 33 2.40 6.10 -3.13
C ALA A 33 1.60 5.53 -4.30
N ASN A 34 1.72 6.14 -5.47
CA ASN A 34 1.08 5.67 -6.70
C ASN A 34 1.89 6.10 -7.94
N GLY A 35 1.84 5.28 -8.99
CA GLY A 35 2.44 5.57 -10.29
C GLY A 35 1.61 6.52 -11.15
N SER A 36 0.32 6.70 -10.88
CA SER A 36 -0.57 7.58 -11.64
C SER A 36 -0.72 8.94 -10.99
N GLU A 37 -0.26 9.99 -11.66
CA GLU A 37 -0.46 11.37 -11.20
C GLU A 37 -1.93 11.75 -11.13
N GLN A 38 -2.73 11.28 -12.10
CA GLN A 38 -4.16 11.57 -12.12
C GLN A 38 -4.87 11.01 -10.89
N ASP A 39 -4.51 9.80 -10.45
CA ASP A 39 -5.08 9.19 -9.24
C ASP A 39 -4.66 9.93 -7.97
N LEU A 40 -3.46 10.50 -7.95
CA LEU A 40 -2.97 11.27 -6.80
C LEU A 40 -3.65 12.65 -6.67
N LYS A 41 -4.21 13.21 -7.74
CA LYS A 41 -4.91 14.51 -7.72
C LYS A 41 -6.11 14.53 -6.76
N VAL A 42 -6.76 13.39 -6.53
CA VAL A 42 -7.88 13.30 -5.58
C VAL A 42 -7.46 13.49 -4.12
N LEU A 43 -6.16 13.40 -3.82
CA LEU A 43 -5.62 13.62 -2.48
C LEU A 43 -5.51 15.12 -2.15
N GLY A 44 -5.57 16.00 -3.16
CA GLY A 44 -5.49 17.45 -2.96
C GLY A 44 -4.19 17.88 -2.27
N ASN A 45 -4.31 18.62 -1.18
CA ASN A 45 -3.18 19.18 -0.42
C ASN A 45 -2.69 18.26 0.72
N MET A 46 -2.95 16.95 0.65
CA MET A 46 -2.43 16.02 1.65
C MET A 46 -0.90 16.03 1.67
N LYS A 47 -0.32 15.79 2.83
CA LYS A 47 1.14 15.61 2.99
C LYS A 47 1.53 14.15 2.80
N GLY A 48 2.78 13.90 2.44
CA GLY A 48 3.29 12.54 2.29
C GLY A 48 2.83 11.85 1.02
N ILE A 49 2.65 12.60 -0.07
CA ILE A 49 2.31 12.07 -1.39
C ILE A 49 3.60 11.81 -2.17
N TYR A 50 3.76 10.58 -2.66
CA TYR A 50 4.89 10.14 -3.46
C TYR A 50 4.40 9.65 -4.81
N LYS A 51 4.68 10.45 -5.86
CA LYS A 51 4.52 10.02 -7.25
C LYS A 51 5.70 9.09 -7.58
N LEU A 52 5.38 7.88 -7.97
CA LEU A 52 6.39 6.92 -8.38
C LEU A 52 6.76 7.19 -9.85
N ASP A 53 7.88 7.88 -10.05
CA ASP A 53 8.33 8.34 -11.36
C ASP A 53 8.79 7.19 -12.27
N GLY A 54 8.68 7.39 -13.60
CA GLY A 54 8.97 6.39 -14.60
C GLY A 54 7.83 5.38 -14.84
N TYR A 55 6.75 5.48 -14.04
CA TYR A 55 5.66 4.50 -14.04
C TYR A 55 4.31 5.21 -14.02
N ASP A 56 3.76 5.48 -15.18
CA ASP A 56 2.39 5.99 -15.32
C ASP A 56 1.39 4.83 -15.31
N GLY A 57 1.26 4.21 -14.11
CA GLY A 57 0.59 2.94 -13.94
C GLY A 57 1.44 1.75 -14.41
N PHE A 58 1.23 0.58 -13.83
CA PHE A 58 2.05 -0.61 -14.10
C PHE A 58 1.40 -1.57 -15.10
N GLY A 59 0.21 -1.25 -15.62
CA GLY A 59 -0.49 -2.05 -16.63
C GLY A 59 -0.72 -3.52 -16.23
N GLY A 60 -0.83 -3.82 -14.93
CA GLY A 60 -0.93 -5.18 -14.41
C GLY A 60 0.42 -5.92 -14.27
N HIS A 61 1.55 -5.27 -14.55
CA HIS A 61 2.87 -5.88 -14.46
C HIS A 61 3.52 -5.62 -13.09
N ARG A 62 3.46 -6.61 -12.22
CA ARG A 62 3.99 -6.53 -10.85
C ARG A 62 5.50 -6.32 -10.79
N GLU A 63 6.26 -7.00 -11.66
CA GLU A 63 7.71 -6.88 -11.70
C GLU A 63 8.14 -5.42 -11.88
N ARG A 64 7.43 -4.66 -12.72
CA ARG A 64 7.68 -3.23 -12.93
C ARG A 64 7.43 -2.40 -11.67
N ALA A 65 6.46 -2.79 -10.86
CA ALA A 65 6.19 -2.11 -9.59
C ALA A 65 7.30 -2.37 -8.56
N MET A 66 7.92 -3.53 -8.60
CA MET A 66 9.07 -3.87 -7.74
C MET A 66 10.32 -3.07 -8.15
N GLU A 67 10.63 -3.01 -9.43
CA GLU A 67 11.73 -2.17 -9.96
C GLU A 67 11.56 -0.70 -9.58
N CYS A 68 10.32 -0.21 -9.66
CA CYS A 68 9.96 1.15 -9.33
C CYS A 68 10.37 1.57 -7.91
N LEU A 69 10.28 0.68 -6.92
CA LEU A 69 10.67 1.02 -5.55
C LEU A 69 12.14 1.41 -5.47
N CYS A 70 13.01 0.70 -6.19
CA CYS A 70 14.44 0.97 -6.22
C CYS A 70 14.76 2.32 -6.87
N ASP A 71 13.98 2.74 -7.86
CA ASP A 71 14.22 3.96 -8.64
C ASP A 71 13.65 5.22 -7.95
N ASN A 72 12.73 5.07 -6.99
CA ASN A 72 12.07 6.18 -6.32
C ASN A 72 12.65 6.46 -4.93
N VAL A 73 13.84 7.08 -4.91
CA VAL A 73 14.64 7.33 -3.71
C VAL A 73 13.90 8.12 -2.64
N GLU A 74 13.11 9.14 -3.01
CA GLU A 74 12.35 9.94 -2.05
C GLU A 74 11.36 9.10 -1.24
N PHE A 75 10.72 8.14 -1.88
CA PHE A 75 9.80 7.24 -1.19
C PHE A 75 10.54 6.26 -0.27
N THR A 76 11.65 5.68 -0.72
CA THR A 76 12.46 4.77 0.11
C THR A 76 13.05 5.51 1.32
N GLU A 77 13.61 6.71 1.13
CA GLU A 77 14.08 7.53 2.24
C GLU A 77 12.97 7.90 3.24
N ALA A 78 11.74 8.12 2.75
CA ALA A 78 10.62 8.37 3.64
C ALA A 78 10.23 7.12 4.45
N LEU A 79 10.32 5.92 3.85
CA LEU A 79 10.13 4.67 4.58
C LEU A 79 11.17 4.46 5.69
N GLU A 80 12.41 4.89 5.47
CA GLU A 80 13.50 4.82 6.46
C GLU A 80 13.36 5.79 7.63
N LYS A 81 12.53 6.83 7.49
CA LYS A 81 12.33 7.88 8.49
C LYS A 81 11.03 7.72 9.29
N ILE A 82 10.36 6.56 9.20
CA ILE A 82 9.12 6.31 9.93
C ILE A 82 9.42 6.18 11.43
N GLU A 83 8.88 7.09 12.22
CA GLU A 83 9.04 7.08 13.68
C GLU A 83 8.01 6.17 14.38
N GLN A 84 6.80 6.07 13.82
CA GLN A 84 5.68 5.31 14.37
C GLN A 84 6.03 3.82 14.53
N LYS A 85 5.60 3.23 15.63
CA LYS A 85 5.85 1.82 15.94
C LYS A 85 4.98 0.87 15.12
N ILE A 86 3.76 1.29 14.80
CA ILE A 86 2.79 0.49 14.03
C ILE A 86 2.74 1.03 12.60
N ILE A 87 2.90 0.16 11.63
CA ILE A 87 2.81 0.50 10.21
C ILE A 87 1.70 -0.34 9.59
N ILE A 88 0.71 0.32 9.00
CA ILE A 88 -0.41 -0.34 8.33
C ILE A 88 -0.30 -0.07 6.84
N LEU A 89 -0.17 -1.12 6.03
CA LEU A 89 -0.14 -1.05 4.57
C LEU A 89 -1.54 -1.34 4.03
N ILE A 90 -2.13 -0.41 3.27
CA ILE A 90 -3.45 -0.56 2.63
C ILE A 90 -3.28 -0.55 1.12
N TYR A 91 -3.79 -1.58 0.44
CA TYR A 91 -3.63 -1.75 -1.00
C TYR A 91 -4.66 -2.72 -1.58
N ALA A 92 -4.96 -2.57 -2.88
CA ALA A 92 -5.75 -3.56 -3.60
C ALA A 92 -4.83 -4.63 -4.20
N VAL A 93 -5.12 -5.90 -3.93
CA VAL A 93 -4.34 -7.02 -4.46
C VAL A 93 -4.62 -7.32 -5.93
N GLY A 94 -5.75 -6.83 -6.46
CA GLY A 94 -6.09 -6.97 -7.89
C GLY A 94 -5.47 -5.90 -8.80
N GLY A 95 -5.00 -4.78 -8.22
CA GLY A 95 -4.35 -3.71 -8.97
C GLY A 95 -2.88 -4.00 -9.22
N SER A 96 -2.27 -3.29 -10.20
CA SER A 96 -0.85 -3.46 -10.52
C SER A 96 0.08 -2.80 -9.50
N THR A 97 -0.18 -1.55 -9.12
CA THR A 97 0.67 -0.81 -8.18
C THR A 97 0.60 -1.41 -6.78
N GLY A 98 -0.60 -1.56 -6.23
CA GLY A 98 -0.78 -2.08 -4.87
C GLY A 98 -0.28 -3.52 -4.74
N SER A 99 -0.62 -4.39 -5.68
CA SER A 99 -0.19 -5.79 -5.65
C SER A 99 1.33 -5.96 -5.83
N GLY A 100 1.95 -5.13 -6.67
CA GLY A 100 3.40 -5.19 -6.90
C GLY A 100 4.21 -4.64 -5.74
N LEU A 101 3.81 -3.47 -5.21
CA LEU A 101 4.57 -2.80 -4.16
C LEU A 101 4.38 -3.40 -2.76
N SER A 102 3.23 -4.02 -2.47
CA SER A 102 2.87 -4.36 -1.09
C SER A 102 3.89 -5.27 -0.41
N ALA A 103 4.25 -6.38 -1.03
CA ALA A 103 5.22 -7.32 -0.48
C ALA A 103 6.63 -6.71 -0.40
N VAL A 104 7.03 -5.96 -1.42
CA VAL A 104 8.35 -5.31 -1.48
C VAL A 104 8.49 -4.24 -0.42
N VAL A 105 7.47 -3.39 -0.24
CA VAL A 105 7.46 -2.35 0.81
C VAL A 105 7.46 -2.99 2.19
N ALA A 106 6.67 -4.03 2.42
CA ALA A 106 6.64 -4.73 3.70
C ALA A 106 8.01 -5.36 4.02
N GLN A 107 8.64 -6.01 3.05
CA GLN A 107 9.98 -6.58 3.21
C GLN A 107 11.03 -5.49 3.47
N TYR A 108 10.99 -4.39 2.71
CA TYR A 108 11.90 -3.27 2.89
C TYR A 108 11.82 -2.67 4.30
N ILE A 109 10.60 -2.42 4.80
CA ILE A 109 10.39 -1.92 6.17
C ILE A 109 10.96 -2.91 7.19
N LYS A 110 10.75 -4.22 6.98
CA LYS A 110 11.30 -5.25 7.85
C LYS A 110 12.83 -5.26 7.83
N ASP A 111 13.44 -5.12 6.67
CA ASP A 111 14.90 -5.12 6.51
C ASP A 111 15.53 -3.90 7.21
N VAL A 112 14.87 -2.74 7.13
CA VAL A 112 15.33 -1.50 7.79
C VAL A 112 15.16 -1.56 9.30
N TYR A 113 14.04 -2.03 9.80
CA TYR A 113 13.68 -1.89 11.23
C TYR A 113 13.71 -3.19 12.03
N GLY A 114 13.77 -4.35 11.39
CA GLY A 114 13.69 -5.64 12.06
C GLY A 114 12.39 -5.78 12.85
N GLU A 115 12.49 -6.26 14.08
CA GLU A 115 11.35 -6.45 14.99
C GLU A 115 10.91 -5.16 15.73
N ASN A 116 11.56 -4.03 15.45
CA ASN A 116 11.23 -2.75 16.11
C ASN A 116 9.93 -2.13 15.62
N LYS A 117 9.40 -2.57 14.48
CA LYS A 117 8.11 -2.13 13.94
C LYS A 117 7.12 -3.28 13.91
N ILE A 118 5.85 -2.93 14.07
CA ILE A 118 4.72 -3.85 13.94
C ILE A 118 4.10 -3.58 12.57
N ILE A 119 4.25 -4.53 11.65
CA ILE A 119 3.72 -4.41 10.29
C ILE A 119 2.37 -5.14 10.22
N VAL A 120 1.35 -4.39 9.82
CA VAL A 120 -0.01 -4.89 9.56
C VAL A 120 -0.35 -4.63 8.12
N THR A 121 -1.00 -5.56 7.46
CA THR A 121 -1.43 -5.38 6.06
C THR A 121 -2.95 -5.47 5.93
N VAL A 122 -3.49 -4.65 5.05
CA VAL A 122 -4.93 -4.57 4.75
C VAL A 122 -5.13 -4.70 3.24
N PRO A 123 -5.04 -5.92 2.70
CA PRO A 123 -5.30 -6.19 1.29
C PRO A 123 -6.79 -6.10 0.98
N VAL A 124 -7.14 -5.35 -0.06
CA VAL A 124 -8.50 -5.23 -0.60
C VAL A 124 -8.65 -6.22 -1.75
N LEU A 125 -9.58 -7.16 -1.61
CA LEU A 125 -9.87 -8.18 -2.61
C LEU A 125 -10.71 -7.60 -3.76
N PRO A 126 -10.52 -8.05 -5.02
CA PRO A 126 -11.35 -7.64 -6.14
C PRO A 126 -12.77 -8.24 -6.03
N LYS A 127 -13.73 -7.58 -6.66
CA LYS A 127 -15.09 -8.15 -6.82
C LYS A 127 -15.05 -9.34 -7.77
N GLU A 128 -15.99 -10.28 -7.60
CA GLU A 128 -16.08 -11.50 -8.42
C GLU A 128 -16.19 -11.23 -9.93
N ASN A 129 -16.84 -10.12 -10.31
CA ASN A 129 -17.06 -9.72 -11.70
C ASN A 129 -15.94 -8.86 -12.31
N GLU A 130 -14.83 -8.68 -11.61
CA GLU A 130 -13.69 -7.96 -12.15
C GLU A 130 -12.90 -8.80 -13.17
N ALA A 131 -12.07 -8.12 -13.98
CA ALA A 131 -11.28 -8.77 -15.04
C ALA A 131 -10.38 -9.89 -14.48
N ILE A 132 -10.22 -10.96 -15.26
CA ILE A 132 -9.45 -12.14 -14.87
C ILE A 132 -8.01 -11.85 -14.44
N ASN A 133 -7.40 -10.83 -15.04
CA ASN A 133 -6.05 -10.40 -14.67
C ASN A 133 -5.98 -9.86 -13.24
N ARG A 134 -7.05 -9.25 -12.73
CA ARG A 134 -7.13 -8.80 -11.35
C ARG A 134 -7.15 -9.96 -10.36
N HIS A 135 -7.84 -11.04 -10.70
CA HIS A 135 -7.83 -12.26 -9.88
C HIS A 135 -6.47 -12.97 -9.90
N LYS A 136 -5.79 -12.99 -11.05
CA LYS A 136 -4.41 -13.49 -11.14
C LYS A 136 -3.44 -12.68 -10.29
N ASN A 137 -3.49 -11.34 -10.39
CA ASN A 137 -2.69 -10.45 -9.55
C ASN A 137 -2.96 -10.68 -8.07
N SER A 138 -4.24 -10.86 -7.70
CA SER A 138 -4.64 -11.11 -6.31
C SER A 138 -4.05 -12.41 -5.77
N TYR A 139 -4.14 -13.48 -6.54
CA TYR A 139 -3.58 -14.76 -6.14
C TYR A 139 -2.07 -14.66 -5.88
N GLN A 140 -1.33 -14.06 -6.82
CA GLN A 140 0.11 -13.88 -6.69
C GLN A 140 0.48 -12.98 -5.52
N ALA A 141 -0.20 -11.83 -5.37
CA ALA A 141 0.07 -10.89 -4.28
C ALA A 141 -0.20 -11.50 -2.91
N VAL A 142 -1.28 -12.27 -2.77
CA VAL A 142 -1.59 -12.97 -1.51
C VAL A 142 -0.55 -14.06 -1.22
N GLN A 143 -0.12 -14.84 -2.22
CA GLN A 143 0.93 -15.84 -2.02
C GLN A 143 2.25 -15.20 -1.56
N GLU A 144 2.66 -14.09 -2.16
CA GLU A 144 3.86 -13.38 -1.74
C GLU A 144 3.74 -12.83 -0.33
N LEU A 145 2.60 -12.23 -0.01
CA LEU A 145 2.33 -11.74 1.35
C LEU A 145 2.42 -12.86 2.38
N MET A 146 1.82 -14.02 2.08
CA MET A 146 1.84 -15.19 2.97
C MET A 146 3.23 -15.82 3.12
N SER A 147 4.15 -15.57 2.18
CA SER A 147 5.54 -16.03 2.26
C SER A 147 6.45 -15.11 3.07
N LEU A 148 5.98 -13.90 3.43
CA LEU A 148 6.77 -12.95 4.20
C LEU A 148 6.71 -13.25 5.69
N ASP A 149 7.89 -13.36 6.29
CA ASP A 149 8.01 -13.35 7.75
C ASP A 149 7.89 -11.94 8.30
N GLY A 150 7.40 -11.80 9.53
CA GLY A 150 7.37 -10.53 10.25
C GLY A 150 6.12 -9.67 10.01
N ILE A 151 5.16 -10.11 9.21
CA ILE A 151 3.82 -9.52 9.18
C ILE A 151 3.06 -9.98 10.43
N ARG A 152 2.67 -9.01 11.26
CA ARG A 152 2.03 -9.30 12.55
C ARG A 152 0.57 -9.68 12.41
N ALA A 153 -0.14 -9.04 11.47
CA ALA A 153 -1.54 -9.33 11.18
C ALA A 153 -1.88 -8.93 9.74
N THR A 154 -2.84 -9.63 9.15
CA THR A 154 -3.42 -9.32 7.83
C THR A 154 -4.94 -9.28 7.97
N PHE A 155 -5.55 -8.15 7.58
CA PHE A 155 -7.00 -7.95 7.57
C PHE A 155 -7.50 -7.83 6.14
N PHE A 156 -8.09 -8.86 5.60
CA PHE A 156 -8.67 -8.82 4.26
C PHE A 156 -9.95 -8.00 4.23
N LEU A 157 -10.00 -7.02 3.33
CA LEU A 157 -11.24 -6.31 2.99
C LEU A 157 -11.84 -6.91 1.72
N ASP A 158 -13.04 -7.45 1.83
CA ASP A 158 -13.78 -7.95 0.69
C ASP A 158 -14.60 -6.82 0.05
N ASN A 159 -14.21 -6.40 -1.15
CA ASN A 159 -14.88 -5.33 -1.88
C ASN A 159 -16.32 -5.68 -2.29
N LYS A 160 -16.70 -6.97 -2.26
CA LYS A 160 -18.06 -7.42 -2.47
C LYS A 160 -19.04 -6.92 -1.40
N ASN A 161 -18.55 -6.81 -0.16
CA ASN A 161 -19.35 -6.38 0.99
C ASN A 161 -19.36 -4.86 1.20
N CYS A 162 -18.65 -4.11 0.37
CA CYS A 162 -18.60 -2.64 0.40
C CYS A 162 -19.62 -2.02 -0.55
N GLU A 163 -20.85 -2.53 -0.60
CA GLU A 163 -21.93 -1.83 -1.27
C GLU A 163 -22.33 -0.61 -0.43
N VAL A 164 -21.90 0.56 -0.90
CA VAL A 164 -22.44 1.83 -0.42
C VAL A 164 -23.87 1.90 -0.92
N THR A 165 -24.80 1.62 -0.03
CA THR A 165 -26.20 1.96 -0.26
C THR A 165 -26.37 3.47 -0.34
#